data_8879a166e4ab52338acc26ecaee547e5
#
_entry.id   8879a166e4ab52338acc26ecaee547e5
#
_cell.length_a   1.000
_cell.length_b   1.000
_cell.length_c   1.000
_cell.angle_alpha   90.00
_cell.angle_beta   90.00
_cell.angle_gamma   90.00
#
_symmetry.space_group_name_H-M   'P 1'
#
loop_
_entity.id
_entity.type
_entity.pdbx_description
1 polymer ?
#
loop_
_entity_poly.entity_id
_entity_poly.type
_entity_poly.pdbx_seq_one_letter_code
_entity_poly.pdbx_strand_id
1 'polypeptide(L)'
;MPKPKFPPLLLAMLLPLACALLSSCGKVENEFSDRRAYFIFDNQVQNNAVLASAMTPHSNVFVTVSMQTRYSGQNSYVEFNFVAGGGGAQQASKATAVDQNRGVVLGINNGLILGYGLLSDPPVFYAYDLQCPNCYSSTA
;
A
#
# COMPACT_ATOMS: atom_id res chain seq x y z
N MET A 1 57.21 -22.98 -11.79
CA MET A 1 56.24 -22.48 -10.79
C MET A 1 55.44 -23.67 -10.29
N PRO A 2 55.50 -24.07 -9.02
CA PRO A 2 54.73 -25.20 -8.50
C PRO A 2 53.27 -24.79 -8.35
N LYS A 3 52.35 -25.58 -8.93
CA LYS A 3 50.90 -25.40 -8.78
C LYS A 3 50.48 -25.79 -7.35
N PRO A 4 49.76 -24.97 -6.63
CA PRO A 4 49.28 -25.32 -5.30
C PRO A 4 48.33 -26.52 -5.40
N LYS A 5 48.69 -27.64 -4.80
CA LYS A 5 47.84 -28.82 -4.65
C LYS A 5 47.01 -28.61 -3.39
N PHE A 6 45.77 -28.12 -3.54
CA PHE A 6 44.83 -28.09 -2.42
C PHE A 6 44.42 -29.55 -2.09
N PRO A 7 44.48 -29.96 -0.82
CA PRO A 7 44.05 -31.27 -0.44
C PRO A 7 42.52 -31.43 -0.69
N PRO A 8 42.11 -32.55 -1.32
CA PRO A 8 40.71 -32.79 -1.69
C PRO A 8 39.75 -32.74 -0.48
N LEU A 9 40.28 -32.99 0.71
CA LEU A 9 39.53 -32.90 1.96
C LEU A 9 39.08 -31.49 2.30
N LEU A 10 39.88 -30.47 1.95
CA LEU A 10 39.55 -29.06 2.22
C LEU A 10 38.50 -28.55 1.26
N LEU A 11 38.51 -29.03 0.01
CA LEU A 11 37.49 -28.74 -0.98
C LEU A 11 36.12 -29.37 -0.63
N ALA A 12 36.15 -30.59 -0.08
CA ALA A 12 34.94 -31.29 0.36
C ALA A 12 34.24 -30.65 1.59
N MET A 13 35.02 -29.94 2.43
CA MET A 13 34.44 -29.18 3.55
C MET A 13 33.93 -27.79 3.16
N LEU A 14 34.52 -27.15 2.17
CA LEU A 14 34.10 -25.81 1.71
C LEU A 14 32.79 -25.82 0.92
N LEU A 15 32.53 -26.92 0.20
CA LEU A 15 31.33 -27.05 -0.64
C LEU A 15 29.99 -26.99 0.16
N PRO A 16 29.81 -27.75 1.27
CA PRO A 16 28.58 -27.68 2.05
C PRO A 16 28.43 -26.35 2.80
N LEU A 17 29.54 -25.70 3.19
CA LEU A 17 29.49 -24.39 3.84
C LEU A 17 29.06 -23.29 2.86
N ALA A 18 29.48 -23.34 1.61
CA ALA A 18 29.05 -22.42 0.56
C ALA A 18 27.55 -22.60 0.23
N CYS A 19 27.04 -23.84 0.20
CA CYS A 19 25.62 -24.12 -0.01
C CYS A 19 24.74 -23.65 1.17
N ALA A 20 25.24 -23.71 2.42
CA ALA A 20 24.52 -23.23 3.59
C ALA A 20 24.38 -21.68 3.60
N LEU A 21 25.32 -20.96 2.99
CA LEU A 21 25.25 -19.49 2.87
C LEU A 21 24.32 -19.00 1.75
N LEU A 22 23.99 -19.87 0.77
CA LEU A 22 23.10 -19.55 -0.34
C LEU A 22 21.61 -19.81 -0.03
N SER A 23 21.28 -20.47 1.05
CA SER A 23 19.89 -20.76 1.46
C SER A 23 19.25 -19.65 2.30
N SER A 24 19.86 -18.47 2.37
CA SER A 24 19.30 -17.31 3.12
C SER A 24 18.26 -16.51 2.33
N CYS A 25 17.64 -17.08 1.28
CA CYS A 25 16.38 -16.53 0.78
C CYS A 25 15.25 -17.03 1.69
N GLY A 26 15.10 -16.39 2.83
CA GLY A 26 13.90 -16.54 3.63
C GLY A 26 12.68 -16.19 2.78
N LYS A 27 11.63 -17.04 2.78
CA LYS A 27 10.31 -16.65 2.29
C LYS A 27 9.97 -15.32 2.96
N VAL A 28 9.81 -14.27 2.17
CA VAL A 28 9.11 -13.09 2.61
C VAL A 28 7.66 -13.54 2.77
N GLU A 29 7.28 -13.96 3.96
CA GLU A 29 5.88 -14.15 4.28
C GLU A 29 5.25 -12.76 4.21
N ASN A 30 4.41 -12.55 3.19
CA ASN A 30 3.54 -11.40 3.13
C ASN A 30 2.47 -11.56 4.22
N GLU A 31 2.81 -11.20 5.45
CA GLU A 31 1.87 -11.17 6.59
C GLU A 31 0.62 -10.30 6.29
N PHE A 32 0.69 -9.48 5.25
CA PHE A 32 -0.33 -8.51 4.88
C PHE A 32 -1.20 -8.96 3.69
N SER A 33 -0.99 -10.15 3.10
CA SER A 33 -1.67 -10.58 1.88
C SER A 33 -3.15 -10.92 2.06
N ASP A 34 -3.61 -11.15 3.29
CA ASP A 34 -4.96 -11.63 3.57
C ASP A 34 -6.01 -10.51 3.65
N ARG A 35 -5.59 -9.27 3.78
CA ARG A 35 -6.50 -8.12 3.87
C ARG A 35 -6.40 -7.27 2.61
N ARG A 36 -7.34 -7.50 1.71
CA ARG A 36 -7.40 -6.79 0.44
C ARG A 36 -8.08 -5.43 0.61
N ALA A 37 -7.49 -4.39 0.01
CA ALA A 37 -8.19 -3.14 -0.20
C ALA A 37 -9.11 -3.26 -1.43
N TYR A 38 -10.32 -2.77 -1.32
CA TYR A 38 -11.27 -2.65 -2.41
C TYR A 38 -11.93 -1.28 -2.33
N PHE A 39 -11.54 -0.38 -3.23
CA PHE A 39 -12.04 0.99 -3.26
C PHE A 39 -12.44 1.36 -4.69
N ILE A 40 -13.70 1.70 -4.87
CA ILE A 40 -14.23 2.26 -6.11
C ILE A 40 -14.92 3.56 -5.75
N PHE A 41 -14.55 4.63 -6.43
CA PHE A 41 -15.08 5.96 -6.19
C PHE A 41 -15.34 6.66 -7.53
N ASP A 42 -16.57 7.12 -7.74
CA ASP A 42 -16.93 7.85 -8.95
C ASP A 42 -16.72 9.35 -8.75
N ASN A 43 -15.55 9.83 -9.16
CA ASN A 43 -15.20 11.22 -9.01
C ASN A 43 -15.94 12.16 -9.98
N GLN A 44 -16.55 11.64 -11.05
CA GLN A 44 -17.39 12.47 -11.94
C GLN A 44 -18.67 12.91 -11.25
N VAL A 45 -19.21 12.07 -10.36
CA VAL A 45 -20.39 12.38 -9.56
C VAL A 45 -20.03 13.22 -8.33
N GLN A 46 -18.92 12.88 -7.68
CA GLN A 46 -18.54 13.45 -6.38
C GLN A 46 -17.77 14.78 -6.49
N ASN A 47 -17.15 15.06 -7.64
CA ASN A 47 -16.37 16.28 -7.90
C ASN A 47 -15.32 16.57 -6.80
N ASN A 48 -14.61 15.54 -6.33
CA ASN A 48 -13.57 15.69 -5.33
C ASN A 48 -12.26 16.18 -5.99
N ALA A 49 -11.95 17.45 -5.81
CA ALA A 49 -10.78 18.09 -6.41
C ALA A 49 -9.47 17.57 -5.81
N VAL A 50 -9.46 17.19 -4.52
CA VAL A 50 -8.28 16.64 -3.85
C VAL A 50 -7.92 15.29 -4.45
N LEU A 51 -8.89 14.39 -4.63
CA LEU A 51 -8.66 13.12 -5.30
C LEU A 51 -8.26 13.33 -6.77
N ALA A 52 -8.90 14.25 -7.49
CA ALA A 52 -8.57 14.54 -8.89
C ALA A 52 -7.10 14.94 -9.06
N SER A 53 -6.52 15.69 -8.13
CA SER A 53 -5.10 16.05 -8.16
C SER A 53 -4.17 14.84 -8.09
N ALA A 54 -4.50 13.83 -7.28
CA ALA A 54 -3.73 12.59 -7.18
C ALA A 54 -3.90 11.68 -8.40
N MET A 55 -5.03 11.78 -9.09
CA MET A 55 -5.34 11.00 -10.30
C MET A 55 -4.75 11.61 -11.57
N THR A 56 -4.07 12.73 -11.48
CA THR A 56 -3.39 13.38 -12.62
C THR A 56 -2.01 12.75 -12.81
N PRO A 57 -1.70 12.16 -13.98
CA PRO A 57 -0.39 11.60 -14.26
C PRO A 57 0.74 12.62 -14.04
N HIS A 58 1.88 12.16 -13.50
CA HIS A 58 3.06 12.98 -13.18
C HIS A 58 2.82 14.13 -12.18
N SER A 59 1.70 14.13 -11.47
CA SER A 59 1.40 15.19 -10.50
C SER A 59 2.31 15.19 -9.28
N ASN A 60 2.87 14.04 -8.93
CA ASN A 60 3.58 13.81 -7.67
C ASN A 60 2.74 14.18 -6.43
N VAL A 61 1.43 14.17 -6.58
CA VAL A 61 0.48 14.41 -5.49
C VAL A 61 -0.03 13.07 -4.99
N PHE A 62 0.17 12.82 -3.71
CA PHE A 62 -0.40 11.67 -3.02
C PHE A 62 -1.50 12.14 -2.09
N VAL A 63 -2.58 11.39 -2.07
CA VAL A 63 -3.76 11.69 -1.26
C VAL A 63 -4.04 10.50 -0.35
N THR A 64 -4.19 10.77 0.93
CA THR A 64 -4.71 9.79 1.89
C THR A 64 -6.23 9.77 1.80
N VAL A 65 -6.79 8.58 1.67
CA VAL A 65 -8.23 8.32 1.72
C VAL A 65 -8.53 7.56 2.99
N SER A 66 -9.45 8.04 3.79
CA SER A 66 -9.98 7.33 4.96
C SER A 66 -11.50 7.33 4.94
N MET A 67 -12.09 6.36 5.62
CA MET A 67 -13.54 6.21 5.71
C MET A 67 -13.98 6.34 7.16
N GLN A 68 -15.03 7.09 7.41
CA GLN A 68 -15.61 7.25 8.76
C GLN A 68 -17.14 7.28 8.71
N THR A 69 -17.75 6.77 9.78
CA THR A 69 -19.19 6.92 9.99
C THR A 69 -19.45 8.25 10.67
N ARG A 70 -20.34 9.05 10.10
CA ARG A 70 -20.83 10.31 10.66
C ARG A 70 -22.28 10.15 11.10
N TYR A 71 -22.67 10.92 12.07
CA TYR A 71 -24.03 10.96 12.59
C TYR A 71 -24.64 12.33 12.36
N SER A 72 -25.89 12.35 11.91
CA SER A 72 -26.71 13.56 11.78
C SER A 72 -28.07 13.27 12.41
N GLY A 73 -28.23 13.66 13.66
CA GLY A 73 -29.39 13.27 14.50
C GLY A 73 -29.38 11.75 14.73
N GLN A 74 -30.47 11.08 14.39
CA GLN A 74 -30.61 9.61 14.50
C GLN A 74 -30.09 8.85 13.26
N ASN A 75 -29.72 9.56 12.21
CA ASN A 75 -29.24 8.94 10.96
C ASN A 75 -27.71 8.88 10.93
N SER A 76 -27.17 7.76 10.50
CA SER A 76 -25.74 7.61 10.20
C SER A 76 -25.50 7.59 8.70
N TYR A 77 -24.35 8.08 8.28
CA TYR A 77 -23.87 7.98 6.90
C TYR A 77 -22.35 7.76 6.88
N VAL A 78 -21.87 7.18 5.81
CA VAL A 78 -20.44 6.97 5.59
C VAL A 78 -19.89 8.15 4.80
N GLU A 79 -18.72 8.61 5.19
CA GLU A 79 -18.01 9.71 4.56
C GLU A 79 -16.56 9.29 4.25
N PHE A 80 -16.11 9.58 3.04
CA PHE A 80 -14.71 9.44 2.65
C PHE A 80 -14.01 10.79 2.85
N ASN A 81 -12.88 10.78 3.57
CA ASN A 81 -12.03 11.96 3.73
C ASN A 81 -10.79 11.81 2.86
N PHE A 82 -10.53 12.80 2.05
CA PHE A 82 -9.37 12.90 1.17
C PHE A 82 -8.48 14.02 1.67
N VAL A 83 -7.21 13.71 1.97
CA VAL A 83 -6.23 14.67 2.48
C VAL A 83 -5.00 14.60 1.60
N ALA A 84 -4.63 15.71 0.98
CA ALA A 84 -3.40 15.80 0.20
C ALA A 84 -2.17 15.67 1.11
N GLY A 85 -1.12 15.01 0.62
CA GLY A 85 0.11 14.79 1.37
C GLY A 85 0.73 16.08 1.90
N GLY A 86 1.43 15.96 3.02
CA GLY A 86 2.05 17.11 3.69
C GLY A 86 1.09 18.03 4.44
N GLY A 87 -0.13 17.60 4.74
CA GLY A 87 -1.14 18.41 5.42
C GLY A 87 -1.79 19.47 4.51
N GLY A 88 -1.83 19.18 3.21
CA GLY A 88 -2.42 20.06 2.19
C GLY A 88 -3.95 20.11 2.21
N ALA A 89 -4.55 20.34 1.04
CA ALA A 89 -5.99 20.47 0.89
C ALA A 89 -6.73 19.22 1.39
N GLN A 90 -7.87 19.41 2.01
CA GLN A 90 -8.75 18.36 2.50
C GLN A 90 -10.14 18.54 1.91
N GLN A 91 -10.75 17.45 1.50
CA GLN A 91 -12.13 17.42 1.04
C GLN A 91 -12.81 16.12 1.47
N ALA A 92 -14.00 16.23 2.02
CA ALA A 92 -14.83 15.10 2.36
C ALA A 92 -15.90 14.87 1.27
N SER A 93 -16.26 13.61 1.06
CA SER A 93 -17.31 13.20 0.14
C SER A 93 -18.20 12.15 0.80
N LYS A 94 -19.51 12.39 0.81
CA LYS A 94 -20.47 11.45 1.36
C LYS A 94 -20.58 10.23 0.47
N ALA A 95 -20.44 9.03 1.05
CA ALA A 95 -20.63 7.78 0.33
C ALA A 95 -22.06 7.68 -0.23
N THR A 96 -22.17 7.35 -1.49
CA THR A 96 -23.46 7.08 -2.12
C THR A 96 -24.00 5.69 -1.72
N ALA A 97 -25.26 5.42 -2.01
CA ALA A 97 -25.82 4.08 -1.81
C ALA A 97 -25.08 3.02 -2.65
N VAL A 98 -24.56 3.42 -3.81
CA VAL A 98 -23.75 2.53 -4.67
C VAL A 98 -22.42 2.19 -4.01
N ASP A 99 -21.73 3.16 -3.42
CA ASP A 99 -20.46 2.94 -2.70
C ASP A 99 -20.66 1.99 -1.50
N GLN A 100 -21.74 2.19 -0.75
CA GLN A 100 -22.08 1.35 0.40
C GLN A 100 -22.41 -0.09 -0.02
N ASN A 101 -23.14 -0.28 -1.11
CA ASN A 101 -23.50 -1.61 -1.63
C ASN A 101 -22.31 -2.37 -2.22
N ARG A 102 -21.24 -1.68 -2.60
CA ARG A 102 -20.02 -2.30 -3.16
C ARG A 102 -19.10 -2.90 -2.10
N GLY A 103 -19.36 -2.69 -0.81
CA GLY A 103 -18.56 -3.26 0.27
C GLY A 103 -17.12 -2.71 0.27
N VAL A 104 -16.95 -1.39 0.23
CA VAL A 104 -15.65 -0.72 0.23
C VAL A 104 -14.83 -1.10 1.46
N VAL A 105 -13.58 -1.47 1.22
CA VAL A 105 -12.57 -1.80 2.24
C VAL A 105 -11.30 -1.00 1.95
N LEU A 106 -10.89 -0.17 2.88
CA LEU A 106 -9.70 0.69 2.74
C LEU A 106 -8.48 0.09 3.48
N GLY A 107 -8.11 -1.15 3.14
CA GLY A 107 -6.95 -1.80 3.75
C GLY A 107 -7.13 -2.14 5.25
N ILE A 108 -6.00 -2.35 5.93
CA ILE A 108 -5.97 -2.84 7.32
C ILE A 108 -6.39 -1.74 8.31
N ASN A 109 -5.91 -0.52 8.10
CA ASN A 109 -6.14 0.61 9.00
C ASN A 109 -7.19 1.60 8.46
N ASN A 110 -8.15 1.10 7.69
CA ASN A 110 -9.23 1.90 7.12
C ASN A 110 -8.73 3.14 6.35
N GLY A 111 -7.64 3.00 5.64
CA GLY A 111 -7.07 4.08 4.84
C GLY A 111 -6.14 3.60 3.73
N LEU A 112 -6.11 4.38 2.64
CA LEU A 112 -5.22 4.19 1.49
C LEU A 112 -4.46 5.47 1.19
N ILE A 113 -3.27 5.32 0.60
CA ILE A 113 -2.51 6.41 0.00
C ILE A 113 -2.52 6.18 -1.50
N LEU A 114 -3.05 7.13 -2.26
CA LEU A 114 -3.25 7.04 -3.71
C LEU A 114 -2.52 8.18 -4.41
N GLY A 115 -1.93 7.91 -5.58
CA GLY A 115 -1.34 8.98 -6.40
C GLY A 115 -0.44 8.50 -7.52
N TYR A 116 -0.06 9.43 -8.39
CA TYR A 116 0.94 9.20 -9.42
C TYR A 116 2.30 9.75 -8.99
N GLY A 117 3.36 8.93 -9.19
CA GLY A 117 4.74 9.37 -9.02
C GLY A 117 5.18 10.27 -10.18
N LEU A 118 6.26 11.04 -9.94
CA LEU A 118 6.84 11.95 -10.93
C LEU A 118 7.80 11.25 -11.90
N LEU A 119 8.50 10.21 -11.44
CA LEU A 119 9.70 9.70 -12.10
C LEU A 119 9.47 8.52 -13.05
N SER A 120 8.23 8.05 -13.21
CA SER A 120 7.92 6.89 -14.05
C SER A 120 7.44 7.33 -15.44
N ASP A 121 8.02 6.76 -16.49
CA ASP A 121 7.52 6.88 -17.87
C ASP A 121 7.40 5.47 -18.48
N PRO A 122 6.19 4.98 -18.78
CA PRO A 122 4.89 5.63 -18.58
C PRO A 122 4.55 5.89 -17.11
N PRO A 123 3.63 6.83 -16.82
CA PRO A 123 3.26 7.19 -15.46
C PRO A 123 2.65 6.00 -14.73
N VAL A 124 3.14 5.72 -13.51
CA VAL A 124 2.67 4.61 -12.67
C VAL A 124 1.77 5.15 -11.57
N PHE A 125 0.58 4.57 -11.46
CA PHE A 125 -0.32 4.82 -10.35
C PHE A 125 0.06 3.95 -9.16
N TYR A 126 0.14 4.56 -7.99
CA TYR A 126 0.46 3.90 -6.73
C TYR A 126 -0.74 3.90 -5.81
N ALA A 127 -0.95 2.76 -5.16
CA ALA A 127 -1.94 2.59 -4.10
C ALA A 127 -1.28 1.80 -2.96
N TYR A 128 -1.17 2.42 -1.81
CA TYR A 128 -0.58 1.83 -0.61
C TYR A 128 -1.62 1.79 0.51
N ASP A 129 -1.52 0.77 1.37
CA ASP A 129 -2.22 0.75 2.65
C ASP A 129 -1.64 1.85 3.55
N LEU A 130 -2.50 2.54 4.29
CA LEU A 130 -2.09 3.56 5.25
C LEU A 130 -1.39 2.95 6.47
N GLN A 131 -1.49 1.64 6.66
CA GLN A 131 -0.83 0.92 7.74
C GLN A 131 0.69 0.88 7.53
N CYS A 132 1.43 1.36 8.52
CA CYS A 132 2.87 1.18 8.57
C CYS A 132 3.21 -0.30 8.76
N PRO A 133 3.99 -0.94 7.85
CA PRO A 133 4.33 -2.37 7.97
C PRO A 133 5.03 -2.71 9.30
N ASN A 134 5.87 -1.79 9.81
CA ASN A 134 6.60 -1.99 11.06
C ASN A 134 5.78 -1.71 12.32
N CYS A 135 4.59 -1.12 12.17
CA CYS A 135 3.71 -0.77 13.29
C CYS A 135 2.60 -1.79 13.49
N TYR A 136 2.48 -2.75 12.58
CA TYR A 136 1.50 -3.82 12.69
C TYR A 136 2.05 -4.88 13.65
N SER A 137 1.58 -4.90 14.87
CA SER A 137 1.76 -6.05 15.75
C SER A 137 0.57 -6.98 15.58
N SER A 138 0.82 -8.21 15.21
CA SER A 138 -0.17 -9.29 15.11
C SER A 138 -0.65 -9.75 16.51
N THR A 139 -1.03 -8.81 17.37
CA THR A 139 -1.73 -9.10 18.60
C THR A 139 -3.22 -9.21 18.28
N ALA A 140 -3.61 -10.36 17.80
CA ALA A 140 -4.97 -10.86 17.84
C ALA A 140 -5.04 -12.00 18.81
#